data_20bbcc9c51fba05b5172d7dc1c6a8113
#
_entry.id   20bbcc9c51fba05b5172d7dc1c6a8113
#
_cell.length_a   1.000
_cell.length_b   1.000
_cell.length_c   1.000
_cell.angle_alpha   90.00
_cell.angle_beta   90.00
_cell.angle_gamma   90.00
#
_symmetry.space_group_name_H-M   'P 1'
#
loop_
_entity.id
_entity.type
_entity.pdbx_description
1 polymer ?
#
loop_
_entity_poly.entity_id
_entity_poly.type
_entity_poly.pdbx_seq_one_letter_code
_entity_poly.pdbx_strand_id
1 'polypeptide(L)'
;MRKVWVMVLVGVLAWALPGSALAEDIWAEHGMVSSAHRLASRAGAEILTLGGNAVDAAVATALALNVVEPNASGIGGGGFMTIRLAETGEVVVLDYRETAPGSATKDLFASEQAKTEKWSISGGKSVGVPGWLKGMWTALEKYGTMTFAQVAAPAIRLAEEGFAVHPMQTGIIQDELERLMAYNDPATLPFLDEGLPLAAGKLLKQPALAKTFRLIAKKGPGVLYGGPLGEAVVAAVNKAGGAMTLDD
;
A
#
# COMPACT_ATOMS: atom_id res chain seq x y z
N MET A 1 16.27 31.56 52.66
CA MET A 1 16.87 30.61 51.67
C MET A 1 15.89 29.56 51.13
N ARG A 2 15.04 28.92 51.96
CA ARG A 2 14.07 27.88 51.45
C ARG A 2 13.05 28.39 50.43
N LYS A 3 12.58 29.67 50.53
CA LYS A 3 11.58 30.23 49.59
C LYS A 3 12.14 30.52 48.18
N VAL A 4 13.43 30.84 48.08
CA VAL A 4 14.09 31.13 46.79
C VAL A 4 14.27 29.83 45.99
N TRP A 5 14.59 28.72 46.65
CA TRP A 5 14.73 27.43 46.00
C TRP A 5 13.41 26.87 45.45
N VAL A 6 12.29 27.11 46.14
CA VAL A 6 10.97 26.69 45.63
C VAL A 6 10.58 27.49 44.38
N MET A 7 10.89 28.78 44.30
CA MET A 7 10.60 29.57 43.09
C MET A 7 11.47 29.17 41.91
N VAL A 8 12.75 28.82 42.11
CA VAL A 8 13.63 28.33 41.04
C VAL A 8 13.17 26.97 40.54
N LEU A 9 12.73 26.05 41.42
CA LEU A 9 12.22 24.74 41.03
C LEU A 9 10.91 24.83 40.21
N VAL A 10 10.00 25.72 40.58
CA VAL A 10 8.75 25.98 39.85
C VAL A 10 9.04 26.62 38.48
N GLY A 11 10.01 27.54 38.42
CA GLY A 11 10.42 28.16 37.15
C GLY A 11 11.07 27.15 36.19
N VAL A 12 11.89 26.21 36.66
CA VAL A 12 12.53 25.16 35.85
C VAL A 12 11.50 24.12 35.40
N LEU A 13 10.51 23.76 36.24
CA LEU A 13 9.42 22.85 35.84
C LEU A 13 8.51 23.46 34.77
N ALA A 14 8.27 24.78 34.79
CA ALA A 14 7.46 25.46 33.79
C ALA A 14 8.13 25.50 32.40
N TRP A 15 9.48 25.45 32.33
CA TRP A 15 10.22 25.36 31.08
C TRP A 15 10.41 23.92 30.55
N ALA A 16 10.13 22.92 31.39
CA ALA A 16 10.23 21.51 31.02
C ALA A 16 8.91 20.91 30.50
N LEU A 17 7.80 21.69 30.48
CA LEU A 17 6.60 21.23 29.80
C LEU A 17 6.90 21.22 28.29
N PRO A 18 6.85 20.06 27.63
CA PRO A 18 6.92 20.05 26.19
C PRO A 18 5.78 20.94 25.69
N GLY A 19 6.12 22.02 25.01
CA GLY A 19 5.11 22.83 24.34
C GLY A 19 4.26 21.87 23.54
N SER A 20 2.97 21.83 23.82
CA SER A 20 2.02 21.10 22.97
C SER A 20 2.26 21.64 21.58
N ALA A 21 2.91 20.86 20.71
CA ALA A 21 2.96 21.17 19.30
C ALA A 21 1.50 21.14 18.85
N LEU A 22 0.83 22.29 18.89
CA LEU A 22 -0.46 22.45 18.27
C LEU A 22 -0.22 22.11 16.80
N ALA A 23 -0.85 21.04 16.32
CA ALA A 23 -0.82 20.75 14.91
C ALA A 23 -1.44 21.96 14.21
N GLU A 24 -0.63 22.63 13.40
CA GLU A 24 -1.10 23.75 12.59
C GLU A 24 -2.00 23.18 11.48
N ASP A 25 -3.20 23.74 11.35
CA ASP A 25 -4.10 23.37 10.27
C ASP A 25 -3.46 23.74 8.93
N ILE A 26 -3.34 22.78 8.03
CA ILE A 26 -2.81 23.01 6.70
C ILE A 26 -3.97 23.35 5.77
N TRP A 27 -3.91 24.51 5.16
CA TRP A 27 -4.88 25.01 4.19
C TRP A 27 -4.30 25.02 2.78
N ALA A 28 -5.10 24.64 1.79
CA ALA A 28 -4.72 24.70 0.39
C ALA A 28 -5.91 25.18 -0.46
N GLU A 29 -5.66 26.14 -1.38
CA GLU A 29 -6.69 26.76 -2.21
C GLU A 29 -7.14 25.86 -3.37
N HIS A 30 -6.22 25.06 -3.94
CA HIS A 30 -6.45 24.35 -5.19
C HIS A 30 -6.60 22.84 -5.03
N GLY A 31 -6.28 22.29 -3.87
CA GLY A 31 -6.42 20.86 -3.59
C GLY A 31 -5.43 20.39 -2.54
N MET A 32 -5.75 19.27 -1.94
CA MET A 32 -4.93 18.65 -0.90
C MET A 32 -4.93 17.14 -1.06
N VAL A 33 -3.80 16.51 -0.75
CA VAL A 33 -3.65 15.07 -0.69
C VAL A 33 -3.11 14.68 0.68
N SER A 34 -3.83 13.80 1.36
CA SER A 34 -3.41 13.20 2.63
C SER A 34 -3.36 11.68 2.49
N SER A 35 -2.31 11.05 3.00
CA SER A 35 -2.15 9.60 3.01
C SER A 35 -1.25 9.18 4.17
N ALA A 36 -1.14 7.87 4.41
CA ALA A 36 -0.30 7.31 5.46
C ALA A 36 1.20 7.63 5.29
N HIS A 37 1.65 7.90 4.05
CA HIS A 37 3.07 8.18 3.79
C HIS A 37 3.26 9.47 2.98
N ARG A 38 4.15 10.36 3.47
CA ARG A 38 4.39 11.67 2.84
C ARG A 38 4.81 11.60 1.37
N LEU A 39 5.56 10.56 0.96
CA LEU A 39 5.97 10.40 -0.45
C LEU A 39 4.77 10.03 -1.33
N ALA A 40 3.81 9.28 -0.81
CA ALA A 40 2.57 8.99 -1.52
C ALA A 40 1.69 10.24 -1.64
N SER A 41 1.56 11.05 -0.57
CA SER A 41 0.85 12.33 -0.65
C SER A 41 1.50 13.28 -1.68
N ARG A 42 2.84 13.31 -1.76
CA ARG A 42 3.56 14.08 -2.79
C ARG A 42 3.28 13.58 -4.19
N ALA A 43 3.21 12.27 -4.41
CA ALA A 43 2.86 11.70 -5.71
C ALA A 43 1.48 12.15 -6.19
N GLY A 44 0.48 12.14 -5.30
CA GLY A 44 -0.84 12.65 -5.62
C GLY A 44 -0.87 14.17 -5.86
N ALA A 45 -0.16 14.95 -5.05
CA ALA A 45 -0.05 16.40 -5.21
C ALA A 45 0.67 16.77 -6.53
N GLU A 46 1.68 16.00 -6.95
CA GLU A 46 2.31 16.15 -8.28
C GLU A 46 1.29 16.00 -9.40
N ILE A 47 0.42 15.00 -9.33
CA ILE A 47 -0.63 14.77 -10.33
C ILE A 47 -1.64 15.94 -10.36
N LEU A 48 -2.04 16.48 -9.21
CA LEU A 48 -2.87 17.70 -9.17
C LEU A 48 -2.16 18.88 -9.87
N THR A 49 -0.87 19.07 -9.59
CA THR A 49 -0.05 20.14 -10.20
C THR A 49 0.06 19.99 -11.72
N LEU A 50 0.03 18.75 -12.23
CA LEU A 50 0.06 18.44 -13.67
C LEU A 50 -1.32 18.56 -14.32
N GLY A 51 -2.35 18.99 -13.59
CA GLY A 51 -3.71 19.22 -14.11
C GLY A 51 -4.62 17.99 -14.00
N GLY A 52 -4.21 16.92 -13.32
CA GLY A 52 -5.09 15.80 -12.99
C GLY A 52 -6.16 16.20 -11.98
N ASN A 53 -7.27 15.48 -11.99
CA ASN A 53 -8.34 15.67 -11.03
C ASN A 53 -8.09 14.88 -9.73
N ALA A 54 -9.03 14.95 -8.77
CA ALA A 54 -8.92 14.27 -7.48
C ALA A 54 -8.82 12.74 -7.62
N VAL A 55 -9.45 12.15 -8.64
CA VAL A 55 -9.39 10.69 -8.89
C VAL A 55 -8.01 10.30 -9.40
N ASP A 56 -7.45 11.06 -10.34
CA ASP A 56 -6.09 10.85 -10.84
C ASP A 56 -5.06 10.91 -9.69
N ALA A 57 -5.20 11.93 -8.83
CA ALA A 57 -4.35 12.10 -7.65
C ALA A 57 -4.51 10.95 -6.64
N ALA A 58 -5.74 10.49 -6.39
CA ALA A 58 -6.00 9.35 -5.50
C ALA A 58 -5.36 8.06 -6.01
N VAL A 59 -5.48 7.77 -7.32
CA VAL A 59 -4.85 6.59 -7.93
C VAL A 59 -3.33 6.69 -7.89
N ALA A 60 -2.75 7.86 -8.18
CA ALA A 60 -1.29 8.06 -8.08
C ALA A 60 -0.79 7.87 -6.64
N THR A 61 -1.54 8.39 -5.66
CA THR A 61 -1.25 8.19 -4.23
C THR A 61 -1.30 6.71 -3.86
N ALA A 62 -2.34 5.99 -4.30
CA ALA A 62 -2.49 4.57 -4.02
C ALA A 62 -1.38 3.72 -4.67
N LEU A 63 -0.97 4.05 -5.91
CA LEU A 63 0.19 3.42 -6.57
C LEU A 63 1.49 3.69 -5.81
N ALA A 64 1.69 4.91 -5.33
CA ALA A 64 2.86 5.25 -4.53
C ALA A 64 2.87 4.54 -3.17
N LEU A 65 1.69 4.37 -2.52
CA LEU A 65 1.56 3.57 -1.29
C LEU A 65 1.98 2.12 -1.50
N ASN A 66 1.67 1.52 -2.64
CA ASN A 66 2.15 0.16 -2.96
C ASN A 66 3.68 0.04 -2.95
N VAL A 67 4.38 1.15 -3.17
CA VAL A 67 5.85 1.21 -3.13
C VAL A 67 6.35 1.49 -1.71
N VAL A 68 5.79 2.52 -1.05
CA VAL A 68 6.37 3.05 0.20
C VAL A 68 5.79 2.43 1.46
N GLU A 69 4.66 1.73 1.36
CA GLU A 69 4.01 0.97 2.45
C GLU A 69 3.63 -0.47 2.01
N PRO A 70 4.60 -1.28 1.59
CA PRO A 70 4.33 -2.61 1.06
C PRO A 70 3.73 -3.58 2.09
N ASN A 71 3.79 -3.25 3.36
CA ASN A 71 3.17 -3.97 4.47
C ASN A 71 1.65 -3.75 4.57
N ALA A 72 1.13 -2.69 3.98
CA ALA A 72 -0.27 -2.28 4.11
C ALA A 72 -0.97 -2.07 2.76
N SER A 73 -0.23 -2.00 1.65
CA SER A 73 -0.76 -1.70 0.32
C SER A 73 -0.07 -2.52 -0.77
N GLY A 74 -0.82 -2.88 -1.83
CA GLY A 74 -0.27 -3.66 -2.95
C GLY A 74 -1.30 -3.94 -4.04
N ILE A 75 -0.82 -4.24 -5.26
CA ILE A 75 -1.67 -4.59 -6.41
C ILE A 75 -2.44 -5.90 -6.23
N GLY A 76 -2.03 -6.73 -5.28
CA GLY A 76 -2.69 -7.99 -4.91
C GLY A 76 -3.81 -7.82 -3.87
N GLY A 77 -4.10 -6.60 -3.45
CA GLY A 77 -5.12 -6.28 -2.46
C GLY A 77 -6.46 -5.90 -3.07
N GLY A 78 -7.27 -5.22 -2.27
CA GLY A 78 -8.56 -4.65 -2.64
C GLY A 78 -8.91 -3.43 -1.78
N GLY A 79 -10.16 -2.99 -1.84
CA GLY A 79 -10.61 -1.86 -1.05
C GLY A 79 -11.90 -1.23 -1.57
N PHE A 80 -12.12 -0.01 -1.14
CA PHE A 80 -13.25 0.82 -1.54
C PHE A 80 -12.76 2.22 -1.90
N MET A 81 -13.40 2.85 -2.86
CA MET A 81 -13.17 4.26 -3.19
C MET A 81 -14.50 5.00 -3.20
N THR A 82 -14.63 6.02 -2.36
CA THR A 82 -15.77 6.92 -2.36
C THR A 82 -15.40 8.19 -3.11
N ILE A 83 -16.18 8.53 -4.13
CA ILE A 83 -15.95 9.68 -5.01
C ILE A 83 -17.17 10.58 -4.95
N ARG A 84 -16.99 11.85 -4.62
CA ARG A 84 -18.02 12.86 -4.77
C ARG A 84 -17.79 13.61 -6.08
N LEU A 85 -18.77 13.56 -6.95
CA LEU A 85 -18.75 14.28 -8.24
C LEU A 85 -19.11 15.76 -7.99
N ALA A 86 -18.19 16.66 -8.32
CA ALA A 86 -18.38 18.09 -8.03
C ALA A 86 -19.55 18.71 -8.78
N GLU A 87 -19.76 18.31 -10.05
CA GLU A 87 -20.78 18.87 -10.93
C GLU A 87 -22.22 18.53 -10.50
N THR A 88 -22.44 17.30 -10.06
CA THR A 88 -23.78 16.80 -9.70
C THR A 88 -24.02 16.71 -8.20
N GLY A 89 -22.95 16.72 -7.40
CA GLY A 89 -22.99 16.43 -5.95
C GLY A 89 -23.20 14.96 -5.63
N GLU A 90 -23.36 14.09 -6.64
CA GLU A 90 -23.54 12.66 -6.47
C GLU A 90 -22.33 12.03 -5.78
N VAL A 91 -22.57 11.06 -4.93
CA VAL A 91 -21.53 10.25 -4.28
C VAL A 91 -21.63 8.83 -4.81
N VAL A 92 -20.54 8.35 -5.42
CA VAL A 92 -20.41 6.99 -5.92
C VAL A 92 -19.39 6.22 -5.09
N VAL A 93 -19.61 4.91 -4.95
CA VAL A 93 -18.68 4.00 -4.29
C VAL A 93 -18.27 2.92 -5.29
N LEU A 94 -16.96 2.79 -5.49
CA LEU A 94 -16.37 1.66 -6.19
C LEU A 94 -15.97 0.61 -5.15
N ASP A 95 -16.59 -0.55 -5.21
CA ASP A 95 -16.20 -1.73 -4.44
C ASP A 95 -15.27 -2.59 -5.31
N TYR A 96 -14.03 -2.69 -4.88
CA TYR A 96 -13.01 -3.55 -5.47
C TYR A 96 -12.35 -4.43 -4.41
N ARG A 97 -13.13 -4.77 -3.39
CA ARG A 97 -12.72 -5.71 -2.35
C ARG A 97 -12.37 -7.06 -2.97
N GLU A 98 -11.44 -7.76 -2.37
CA GLU A 98 -11.08 -9.12 -2.76
C GLU A 98 -12.28 -10.05 -2.60
N THR A 99 -12.45 -10.97 -3.54
CA THR A 99 -13.39 -12.07 -3.43
C THR A 99 -12.68 -13.35 -3.03
N ALA A 100 -13.42 -14.30 -2.47
CA ALA A 100 -12.88 -15.63 -2.25
C ALA A 100 -12.67 -16.34 -3.60
N PRO A 101 -11.61 -17.15 -3.79
CA PRO A 101 -11.49 -18.05 -4.95
C PRO A 101 -12.69 -18.99 -5.04
N GLY A 102 -13.09 -19.37 -6.24
CA GLY A 102 -14.24 -20.27 -6.48
C GLY A 102 -14.14 -21.63 -5.78
N SER A 103 -12.92 -22.05 -5.45
CA SER A 103 -12.66 -23.25 -4.66
C SER A 103 -12.96 -23.10 -3.16
N ALA A 104 -13.14 -21.88 -2.65
CA ALA A 104 -13.41 -21.66 -1.24
C ALA A 104 -14.79 -22.10 -0.82
N THR A 105 -14.89 -22.82 0.29
CA THR A 105 -16.15 -23.25 0.90
C THR A 105 -16.37 -22.51 2.22
N LYS A 106 -17.62 -22.45 2.69
CA LYS A 106 -17.97 -21.83 3.99
C LYS A 106 -17.21 -22.45 5.17
N ASP A 107 -16.79 -23.70 5.04
CA ASP A 107 -16.13 -24.47 6.10
C ASP A 107 -14.60 -24.52 5.95
N LEU A 108 -14.02 -23.81 4.96
CA LEU A 108 -12.59 -23.83 4.65
C LEU A 108 -11.68 -23.65 5.89
N PHE A 109 -12.10 -22.79 6.81
CA PHE A 109 -11.32 -22.46 8.02
C PHE A 109 -11.88 -23.09 9.31
N ALA A 110 -12.91 -24.00 9.20
CA ALA A 110 -13.64 -24.51 10.36
C ALA A 110 -12.91 -25.64 11.09
N SER A 111 -12.06 -26.42 10.40
CA SER A 111 -11.41 -27.61 10.96
C SER A 111 -10.35 -27.21 12.02
N GLU A 112 -10.09 -28.12 12.97
CA GLU A 112 -9.02 -27.92 13.97
C GLU A 112 -7.65 -27.79 13.30
N GLN A 113 -7.39 -28.51 12.20
CA GLN A 113 -6.17 -28.36 11.42
C GLN A 113 -6.07 -26.94 10.86
N ALA A 114 -7.15 -26.40 10.24
CA ALA A 114 -7.17 -25.07 9.68
C ALA A 114 -6.88 -23.98 10.73
N LYS A 115 -7.38 -24.16 11.95
CA LYS A 115 -7.14 -23.24 13.08
C LYS A 115 -5.70 -23.33 13.56
N THR A 116 -5.17 -24.54 13.76
CA THR A 116 -3.81 -24.79 14.24
C THR A 116 -2.77 -24.28 13.25
N GLU A 117 -2.95 -24.56 11.96
CA GLU A 117 -2.06 -24.11 10.88
C GLU A 117 -2.36 -22.68 10.41
N LYS A 118 -3.35 -21.99 11.00
CA LYS A 118 -3.72 -20.60 10.71
C LYS A 118 -4.00 -20.33 9.24
N TRP A 119 -4.75 -21.21 8.58
CA TRP A 119 -5.06 -21.12 7.15
C TRP A 119 -5.75 -19.81 6.73
N SER A 120 -6.46 -19.14 7.65
CA SER A 120 -7.09 -17.84 7.39
C SER A 120 -6.13 -16.66 7.48
N ILE A 121 -4.88 -16.88 7.92
CA ILE A 121 -3.90 -15.82 8.18
C ILE A 121 -2.68 -15.94 7.25
N SER A 122 -2.26 -17.18 6.95
CA SER A 122 -1.00 -17.44 6.25
C SER A 122 -1.16 -18.54 5.19
N GLY A 123 -0.32 -18.46 4.16
CA GLY A 123 -0.30 -19.41 3.05
C GLY A 123 -1.33 -19.13 1.98
N GLY A 124 -1.37 -19.97 0.95
CA GLY A 124 -2.19 -19.75 -0.24
C GLY A 124 -3.71 -19.81 0.03
N LYS A 125 -4.14 -20.48 1.09
CA LYS A 125 -5.56 -20.57 1.46
C LYS A 125 -6.12 -19.26 2.00
N SER A 126 -5.28 -18.36 2.52
CA SER A 126 -5.69 -17.04 3.01
C SER A 126 -5.79 -15.98 1.92
N VAL A 127 -5.37 -16.28 0.70
CA VAL A 127 -5.28 -15.30 -0.38
C VAL A 127 -6.62 -15.14 -1.07
N GLY A 128 -7.13 -13.91 -1.13
CA GLY A 128 -8.29 -13.55 -1.95
C GLY A 128 -7.89 -13.20 -3.38
N VAL A 129 -8.88 -13.18 -4.28
CA VAL A 129 -8.70 -12.74 -5.67
C VAL A 129 -8.49 -11.22 -5.69
N PRO A 130 -7.38 -10.72 -6.26
CA PRO A 130 -7.05 -9.31 -6.23
C PRO A 130 -8.05 -8.43 -6.97
N GLY A 131 -8.63 -7.45 -6.29
CA GLY A 131 -9.54 -6.46 -6.90
C GLY A 131 -8.91 -5.09 -7.15
N TRP A 132 -7.79 -4.78 -6.46
CA TRP A 132 -7.21 -3.44 -6.40
C TRP A 132 -6.92 -2.83 -7.78
N LEU A 133 -6.21 -3.56 -8.64
CA LEU A 133 -5.83 -3.04 -9.95
C LEU A 133 -7.05 -2.72 -10.82
N LYS A 134 -8.07 -3.59 -10.81
CA LYS A 134 -9.32 -3.36 -11.55
C LYS A 134 -10.06 -2.14 -11.01
N GLY A 135 -10.08 -1.96 -9.68
CA GLY A 135 -10.66 -0.78 -9.03
C GLY A 135 -9.98 0.51 -9.45
N MET A 136 -8.64 0.57 -9.41
CA MET A 136 -7.89 1.75 -9.84
C MET A 136 -8.06 2.05 -11.32
N TRP A 137 -8.05 1.01 -12.15
CA TRP A 137 -8.27 1.15 -13.58
C TRP A 137 -9.68 1.69 -13.88
N THR A 138 -10.71 1.10 -13.27
CA THR A 138 -12.11 1.56 -13.42
C THR A 138 -12.32 2.98 -12.93
N ALA A 139 -11.66 3.37 -11.82
CA ALA A 139 -11.72 4.74 -11.32
C ALA A 139 -11.19 5.74 -12.35
N LEU A 140 -10.02 5.45 -12.95
CA LEU A 140 -9.44 6.30 -14.00
C LEU A 140 -10.32 6.35 -15.26
N GLU A 141 -10.79 5.21 -15.75
CA GLU A 141 -11.63 5.17 -16.96
C GLU A 141 -12.94 5.92 -16.82
N LYS A 142 -13.57 5.88 -15.64
CA LYS A 142 -14.88 6.50 -15.43
C LYS A 142 -14.83 7.94 -14.94
N TYR A 143 -13.83 8.30 -14.16
CA TYR A 143 -13.80 9.54 -13.38
C TYR A 143 -12.47 10.28 -13.45
N GLY A 144 -11.41 9.66 -13.99
CA GLY A 144 -10.12 10.28 -14.19
C GLY A 144 -10.05 11.10 -15.48
N THR A 145 -9.01 11.91 -15.60
CA THR A 145 -8.68 12.69 -16.78
C THR A 145 -7.33 12.34 -17.38
N MET A 146 -6.56 11.52 -16.65
CA MET A 146 -5.22 11.09 -17.05
C MET A 146 -5.16 9.59 -17.33
N THR A 147 -4.17 9.19 -18.12
CA THR A 147 -3.88 7.77 -18.39
C THR A 147 -3.22 7.11 -17.19
N PHE A 148 -3.34 5.78 -17.08
CA PHE A 148 -2.62 5.01 -16.06
C PHE A 148 -1.10 5.25 -16.10
N ALA A 149 -0.52 5.40 -17.29
CA ALA A 149 0.90 5.70 -17.45
C ALA A 149 1.32 7.02 -16.79
N GLN A 150 0.49 8.05 -16.91
CA GLN A 150 0.75 9.37 -16.32
C GLN A 150 0.66 9.29 -14.78
N VAL A 151 -0.42 8.72 -14.25
CA VAL A 151 -0.61 8.64 -12.79
C VAL A 151 0.35 7.64 -12.12
N ALA A 152 0.86 6.64 -12.84
CA ALA A 152 1.84 5.68 -12.32
C ALA A 152 3.29 6.22 -12.33
N ALA A 153 3.57 7.29 -13.07
CA ALA A 153 4.93 7.79 -13.22
C ALA A 153 5.64 8.13 -11.88
N PRO A 154 5.00 8.81 -10.91
CA PRO A 154 5.64 9.06 -9.61
C PRO A 154 5.95 7.77 -8.84
N ALA A 155 5.04 6.79 -8.84
CA ALA A 155 5.25 5.51 -8.17
C ALA A 155 6.37 4.69 -8.83
N ILE A 156 6.45 4.71 -10.16
CA ILE A 156 7.53 4.05 -10.92
C ILE A 156 8.89 4.65 -10.54
N ARG A 157 9.01 5.99 -10.49
CA ARG A 157 10.24 6.66 -10.04
C ARG A 157 10.62 6.26 -8.61
N LEU A 158 9.67 6.30 -7.68
CA LEU A 158 9.89 5.89 -6.29
C LEU A 158 10.39 4.44 -6.19
N ALA A 159 9.85 3.54 -6.98
CA ALA A 159 10.26 2.13 -6.99
C ALA A 159 11.66 1.92 -7.58
N GLU A 160 12.08 2.72 -8.56
CA GLU A 160 13.39 2.63 -9.21
C GLU A 160 14.49 3.35 -8.45
N GLU A 161 14.23 4.60 -8.09
CA GLU A 161 15.19 5.44 -7.38
C GLU A 161 15.33 5.00 -5.92
N GLY A 162 14.23 4.49 -5.34
CA GLY A 162 14.15 4.05 -3.97
C GLY A 162 13.85 5.18 -2.99
N PHE A 163 13.61 4.79 -1.75
CA PHE A 163 13.38 5.70 -0.64
C PHE A 163 14.01 5.17 0.64
N ALA A 164 14.31 6.06 1.59
CA ALA A 164 14.88 5.67 2.88
C ALA A 164 13.83 4.96 3.75
N VAL A 165 14.15 3.75 4.20
CA VAL A 165 13.27 2.93 5.08
C VAL A 165 13.08 3.65 6.41
N HIS A 166 11.84 3.74 6.85
CA HIS A 166 11.51 4.29 8.17
C HIS A 166 11.74 3.24 9.29
N PRO A 167 12.15 3.63 10.51
CA PRO A 167 12.36 2.69 11.62
C PRO A 167 11.16 1.77 11.89
N MET A 168 9.93 2.31 11.83
CA MET A 168 8.71 1.52 11.99
C MET A 168 8.59 0.42 10.92
N GLN A 169 8.97 0.71 9.68
CA GLN A 169 8.92 -0.27 8.58
C GLN A 169 9.94 -1.39 8.80
N THR A 170 11.15 -1.07 9.27
CA THR A 170 12.14 -2.08 9.68
C THR A 170 11.57 -3.00 10.76
N GLY A 171 10.90 -2.42 11.78
CA GLY A 171 10.24 -3.19 12.84
C GLY A 171 9.16 -4.13 12.32
N ILE A 172 8.27 -3.64 11.44
CA ILE A 172 7.22 -4.47 10.83
C ILE A 172 7.81 -5.64 10.03
N ILE A 173 8.86 -5.40 9.25
CA ILE A 173 9.54 -6.47 8.50
C ILE A 173 10.17 -7.48 9.46
N GLN A 174 10.76 -7.02 10.58
CA GLN A 174 11.33 -7.88 11.60
C GLN A 174 10.26 -8.77 12.26
N ASP A 175 9.11 -8.21 12.60
CA ASP A 175 8.01 -8.95 13.23
C ASP A 175 7.41 -10.01 12.28
N GLU A 176 7.46 -9.77 10.97
CA GLU A 176 6.92 -10.65 9.94
C GLU A 176 7.98 -11.54 9.25
N LEU A 177 9.25 -11.46 9.67
CA LEU A 177 10.38 -12.08 8.99
C LEU A 177 10.20 -13.58 8.79
N GLU A 178 9.80 -14.31 9.83
CA GLU A 178 9.58 -15.75 9.79
C GLU A 178 8.52 -16.11 8.73
N ARG A 179 7.40 -15.38 8.71
CA ARG A 179 6.32 -15.57 7.75
C ARG A 179 6.73 -15.21 6.32
N LEU A 180 7.50 -14.13 6.13
CA LEU A 180 8.05 -13.76 4.83
C LEU A 180 8.96 -14.85 4.28
N MET A 181 9.85 -15.40 5.10
CA MET A 181 10.78 -16.46 4.70
C MET A 181 10.11 -17.82 4.48
N ALA A 182 8.98 -18.10 5.13
CA ALA A 182 8.26 -19.37 4.97
C ALA A 182 7.68 -19.56 3.55
N TYR A 183 7.33 -18.44 2.86
CA TYR A 183 6.63 -18.48 1.57
C TYR A 183 7.43 -17.87 0.41
N ASN A 184 8.59 -17.29 0.68
CA ASN A 184 9.39 -16.61 -0.34
C ASN A 184 10.86 -17.05 -0.27
N ASP A 185 11.57 -16.91 -1.37
CA ASP A 185 13.02 -16.96 -1.37
C ASP A 185 13.56 -15.61 -0.81
N PRO A 186 14.27 -15.61 0.32
CA PRO A 186 14.79 -14.38 0.93
C PRO A 186 15.63 -13.53 -0.03
N ALA A 187 16.36 -14.16 -0.93
CA ALA A 187 17.20 -13.49 -1.92
C ALA A 187 16.40 -12.65 -2.94
N THR A 188 15.09 -12.91 -3.08
CA THR A 188 14.21 -12.19 -4.01
C THR A 188 13.44 -11.05 -3.33
N LEU A 189 13.48 -10.97 -2.01
CA LEU A 189 12.75 -9.96 -1.24
C LEU A 189 13.55 -8.64 -1.14
N PRO A 190 13.06 -7.55 -1.73
CA PRO A 190 13.78 -6.27 -1.69
C PRO A 190 13.85 -5.64 -0.30
N PHE A 191 13.10 -6.18 0.66
CA PHE A 191 13.02 -5.70 2.05
C PHE A 191 14.11 -6.27 2.95
N LEU A 192 14.90 -7.24 2.44
CA LEU A 192 15.95 -7.92 3.19
C LEU A 192 17.33 -7.58 2.61
N ASP A 193 18.32 -7.53 3.50
CA ASP A 193 19.73 -7.43 3.20
C ASP A 193 20.42 -8.60 3.92
N GLU A 194 21.01 -9.52 3.17
CA GLU A 194 21.62 -10.76 3.69
C GLU A 194 20.68 -11.59 4.61
N GLY A 195 19.37 -11.59 4.27
CA GLY A 195 18.34 -12.31 5.05
C GLY A 195 17.84 -11.57 6.29
N LEU A 196 18.31 -10.37 6.57
CA LEU A 196 17.86 -9.50 7.67
C LEU A 196 17.03 -8.32 7.13
N PRO A 197 16.10 -7.78 7.90
CA PRO A 197 15.37 -6.58 7.52
C PRO A 197 16.29 -5.42 7.18
N LEU A 198 15.99 -4.69 6.12
CA LEU A 198 16.71 -3.46 5.80
C LEU A 198 16.72 -2.50 6.99
N ALA A 199 17.92 -2.06 7.37
CA ALA A 199 18.07 -1.10 8.46
C ALA A 199 17.42 0.25 8.12
N ALA A 200 16.88 0.92 9.13
CA ALA A 200 16.33 2.25 9.00
C ALA A 200 17.33 3.21 8.33
N GLY A 201 16.85 4.03 7.41
CA GLY A 201 17.68 4.95 6.61
C GLY A 201 18.34 4.32 5.38
N LYS A 202 18.37 2.98 5.25
CA LYS A 202 18.81 2.32 4.02
C LYS A 202 17.83 2.58 2.88
N LEU A 203 18.33 2.54 1.65
CA LEU A 203 17.53 2.78 0.46
C LEU A 203 16.82 1.49 0.02
N LEU A 204 15.49 1.49 0.06
CA LEU A 204 14.69 0.41 -0.49
C LEU A 204 14.37 0.70 -1.96
N LYS A 205 14.83 -0.16 -2.86
CA LYS A 205 14.52 -0.14 -4.29
C LYS A 205 13.70 -1.36 -4.67
N GLN A 206 12.71 -1.16 -5.54
CA GLN A 206 11.78 -2.21 -6.00
C GLN A 206 11.69 -2.24 -7.55
N PRO A 207 12.80 -2.53 -8.26
CA PRO A 207 12.84 -2.47 -9.72
C PRO A 207 11.87 -3.46 -10.38
N ALA A 208 11.57 -4.59 -9.74
CA ALA A 208 10.58 -5.55 -10.23
C ALA A 208 9.16 -4.95 -10.21
N LEU A 209 8.80 -4.22 -9.14
CA LEU A 209 7.50 -3.53 -9.05
C LEU A 209 7.40 -2.42 -10.09
N ALA A 210 8.47 -1.65 -10.31
CA ALA A 210 8.52 -0.64 -11.37
C ALA A 210 8.27 -1.25 -12.77
N LYS A 211 8.89 -2.40 -13.07
CA LYS A 211 8.63 -3.15 -14.31
C LYS A 211 7.18 -3.60 -14.42
N THR A 212 6.60 -4.06 -13.32
CA THR A 212 5.19 -4.46 -13.25
C THR A 212 4.27 -3.27 -13.56
N PHE A 213 4.48 -2.10 -12.96
CA PHE A 213 3.69 -0.90 -13.26
C PHE A 213 3.83 -0.46 -14.72
N ARG A 214 5.02 -0.51 -15.30
CA ARG A 214 5.22 -0.23 -16.74
C ARG A 214 4.50 -1.24 -17.64
N LEU A 215 4.50 -2.50 -17.26
CA LEU A 215 3.79 -3.54 -18.03
C LEU A 215 2.28 -3.29 -18.00
N ILE A 216 1.72 -2.95 -16.83
CA ILE A 216 0.31 -2.59 -16.67
C ILE A 216 -0.02 -1.32 -17.48
N ALA A 217 0.82 -0.30 -17.38
CA ALA A 217 0.65 0.95 -18.14
C ALA A 217 0.64 0.72 -19.67
N LYS A 218 1.43 -0.23 -20.16
CA LYS A 218 1.55 -0.53 -21.59
C LYS A 218 0.44 -1.45 -22.12
N LYS A 219 0.02 -2.44 -21.32
CA LYS A 219 -0.84 -3.55 -21.78
C LYS A 219 -2.21 -3.57 -21.10
N GLY A 220 -2.46 -2.69 -20.13
CA GLY A 220 -3.71 -2.66 -19.37
C GLY A 220 -3.80 -3.72 -18.26
N PRO A 221 -4.92 -3.75 -17.54
CA PRO A 221 -5.13 -4.61 -16.37
C PRO A 221 -5.20 -6.11 -16.73
N GLY A 222 -5.49 -6.46 -17.99
CA GLY A 222 -5.53 -7.85 -18.47
C GLY A 222 -4.24 -8.62 -18.25
N VAL A 223 -3.11 -7.95 -18.01
CA VAL A 223 -1.86 -8.65 -17.65
C VAL A 223 -1.95 -9.36 -16.30
N LEU A 224 -2.82 -8.91 -15.41
CA LEU A 224 -3.10 -9.56 -14.13
C LEU A 224 -4.32 -10.49 -14.25
N TYR A 225 -5.37 -10.06 -14.93
CA TYR A 225 -6.61 -10.80 -15.06
C TYR A 225 -6.59 -11.66 -16.33
N GLY A 226 -6.14 -12.92 -16.18
CA GLY A 226 -5.95 -13.87 -17.27
C GLY A 226 -4.64 -13.75 -18.05
N GLY A 227 -3.72 -12.86 -17.65
CA GLY A 227 -2.42 -12.67 -18.30
C GLY A 227 -1.23 -13.18 -17.46
N PRO A 228 0.00 -12.91 -17.90
CA PRO A 228 1.21 -13.51 -17.33
C PRO A 228 1.47 -13.16 -15.86
N LEU A 229 0.97 -12.03 -15.37
CA LEU A 229 1.03 -11.72 -13.94
C LEU A 229 0.01 -12.54 -13.14
N GLY A 230 -1.18 -12.78 -13.72
CA GLY A 230 -2.19 -13.67 -13.14
C GLY A 230 -1.69 -15.11 -13.04
N GLU A 231 -1.08 -15.63 -14.12
CA GLU A 231 -0.46 -16.95 -14.11
C GLU A 231 0.59 -17.09 -13.00
N ALA A 232 1.44 -16.07 -12.82
CA ALA A 232 2.45 -16.07 -11.76
C ALA A 232 1.82 -16.01 -10.35
N VAL A 233 0.76 -15.23 -10.16
CA VAL A 233 0.02 -15.14 -8.89
C VAL A 233 -0.63 -16.49 -8.56
N VAL A 234 -1.35 -17.09 -9.51
CA VAL A 234 -2.01 -18.40 -9.34
C VAL A 234 -0.96 -19.46 -8.99
N ALA A 235 0.16 -19.50 -9.71
CA ALA A 235 1.24 -20.44 -9.42
C ALA A 235 1.82 -20.26 -8.02
N ALA A 236 2.03 -19.01 -7.56
CA ALA A 236 2.55 -18.72 -6.23
C ALA A 236 1.55 -19.09 -5.12
N VAL A 237 0.27 -18.75 -5.31
CA VAL A 237 -0.80 -19.09 -4.36
C VAL A 237 -0.92 -20.62 -4.21
N ASN A 238 -0.91 -21.34 -5.32
CA ASN A 238 -1.06 -22.82 -5.31
C ASN A 238 0.19 -23.49 -4.74
N LYS A 239 1.37 -22.98 -5.01
CA LYS A 239 2.61 -23.45 -4.38
C LYS A 239 2.58 -23.30 -2.85
N ALA A 240 1.92 -22.25 -2.36
CA ALA A 240 1.72 -21.99 -0.92
C ALA A 240 0.49 -22.71 -0.34
N GLY A 241 -0.08 -23.72 -1.02
CA GLY A 241 -1.18 -24.56 -0.56
C GLY A 241 -2.58 -24.00 -0.81
N GLY A 242 -2.72 -23.00 -1.67
CA GLY A 242 -4.00 -22.50 -2.15
C GLY A 242 -4.57 -23.34 -3.30
N ALA A 243 -5.72 -22.90 -3.84
CA ALA A 243 -6.41 -23.55 -4.96
C ALA A 243 -7.10 -22.49 -5.85
N MET A 244 -6.36 -21.44 -6.19
CA MET A 244 -6.80 -20.38 -7.10
C MET A 244 -6.61 -20.81 -8.55
N THR A 245 -7.48 -20.33 -9.43
CA THR A 245 -7.40 -20.55 -10.88
C THR A 245 -7.38 -19.22 -11.64
N LEU A 246 -7.13 -19.24 -12.94
CA LEU A 246 -7.20 -18.04 -13.78
C LEU A 246 -8.65 -17.59 -14.05
N ASP A 247 -9.62 -18.46 -13.80
CA ASP A 247 -11.04 -18.15 -13.96
C ASP A 247 -11.63 -17.39 -12.78
N ASP A 248 -10.89 -17.33 -11.65
CA ASP A 248 -11.25 -16.54 -10.46
C ASP A 248 -11.05 -15.04 -10.70
#